data_8127a03cb3a57aacaf26b5c7b261eff6
#
_entry.id   8127a03cb3a57aacaf26b5c7b261eff6
#
_cell.length_a   1.000
_cell.length_b   1.000
_cell.length_c   1.000
_cell.angle_alpha   90.00
_cell.angle_beta   90.00
_cell.angle_gamma   90.00
#
_symmetry.space_group_name_H-M   'P 1'
#
loop_
_entity.id
_entity.type
_entity.pdbx_description
1 polymer ?
#
loop_
_entity_poly.entity_id
_entity_poly.type
_entity_poly.pdbx_seq_one_letter_code
_entity_poly.pdbx_strand_id
1 'polypeptide(L)'
;MMEYKDIIVETVNAVTQITLSRPDKLNAWTPTMGNEVKNAVENAGADKNCRCIVVTGAGRGFCAGADIGNLKDRSESGRTSTVEVDLHHKITDFDNNLGPDISKNFSGRFSYMYRCPKPIIAIINGPCAGVGLIFALYADMRFVASEAKLTTSFSSRGLIAEHGVAWILPKLIGEANALDFLITSRVFLGDEAFNLGLVNKAIPRESLEEYVTKITANLVQKVSSRSIVIIKRQVRDSYFRNFNESLKIADSEMVKSFADTDFKEGVASFIEKRPPNFKAIGAV
;
A
#
# COMPACT_ATOMS: atom_id res chain seq x y z
N MET A 1 -14.83 0.97 -19.63
CA MET A 1 -13.58 1.08 -18.84
C MET A 1 -13.30 2.56 -18.63
N MET A 2 -13.00 3.03 -17.43
CA MET A 2 -12.47 4.39 -17.26
C MET A 2 -11.12 4.48 -17.96
N GLU A 3 -10.94 5.49 -18.78
CA GLU A 3 -9.67 5.78 -19.42
C GLU A 3 -8.85 6.63 -18.43
N TYR A 4 -7.74 6.09 -17.93
CA TYR A 4 -6.79 6.77 -17.06
C TYR A 4 -5.69 7.41 -17.91
N LYS A 5 -5.20 8.58 -17.49
CA LYS A 5 -4.18 9.36 -18.20
C LYS A 5 -2.76 9.06 -17.70
N ASP A 6 -2.59 9.02 -16.39
CA ASP A 6 -1.29 8.96 -15.73
C ASP A 6 -1.00 7.57 -15.14
N ILE A 7 -1.93 6.61 -15.26
CA ILE A 7 -1.76 5.22 -14.82
C ILE A 7 -2.28 4.23 -15.84
N ILE A 8 -1.82 2.98 -15.74
CA ILE A 8 -2.37 1.83 -16.46
C ILE A 8 -2.92 0.86 -15.43
N VAL A 9 -4.11 0.31 -15.65
CA VAL A 9 -4.76 -0.65 -14.74
C VAL A 9 -5.14 -1.90 -15.51
N GLU A 10 -4.61 -3.03 -15.07
CA GLU A 10 -4.89 -4.33 -15.67
C GLU A 10 -5.21 -5.35 -14.57
N THR A 11 -6.16 -6.23 -14.83
CA THR A 11 -6.50 -7.33 -13.90
C THR A 11 -6.30 -8.66 -14.59
N VAL A 12 -5.35 -9.43 -14.10
CA VAL A 12 -5.00 -10.75 -14.61
C VAL A 12 -4.91 -11.73 -13.45
N ASN A 13 -5.53 -12.90 -13.58
CA ASN A 13 -5.49 -13.95 -12.54
C ASN A 13 -5.87 -13.44 -11.15
N ALA A 14 -6.91 -12.60 -11.05
CA ALA A 14 -7.39 -11.98 -9.82
C ALA A 14 -6.37 -11.05 -9.11
N VAL A 15 -5.35 -10.61 -9.81
CA VAL A 15 -4.40 -9.56 -9.38
C VAL A 15 -4.66 -8.32 -10.22
N THR A 16 -5.01 -7.20 -9.58
CA THR A 16 -5.11 -5.90 -10.24
C THR A 16 -3.78 -5.17 -10.11
N GLN A 17 -3.10 -4.96 -11.22
CA GLN A 17 -1.88 -4.16 -11.29
C GLN A 17 -2.20 -2.73 -11.67
N ILE A 18 -1.72 -1.79 -10.87
CA ILE A 18 -1.78 -0.35 -11.07
C ILE A 18 -0.36 0.13 -11.36
N THR A 19 -0.10 0.52 -12.60
CA THR A 19 1.22 0.98 -13.04
C THR A 19 1.20 2.50 -13.18
N LEU A 20 2.01 3.22 -12.41
CA LEU A 20 2.23 4.66 -12.59
C LEU A 20 2.88 4.88 -13.95
N SER A 21 2.26 5.65 -14.85
CA SER A 21 2.61 5.66 -16.28
C SER A 21 2.94 7.04 -16.82
N ARG A 22 4.04 7.60 -16.31
CA ARG A 22 4.72 8.80 -16.83
C ARG A 22 6.23 8.54 -16.91
N PRO A 23 6.69 7.51 -17.68
CA PRO A 23 8.08 7.03 -17.62
C PRO A 23 9.11 8.11 -17.98
N ASP A 24 8.81 9.02 -18.89
CA ASP A 24 9.68 10.15 -19.28
C ASP A 24 9.93 11.15 -18.14
N LYS A 25 9.08 11.16 -17.12
CA LYS A 25 9.16 11.96 -15.91
C LYS A 25 9.47 11.11 -14.67
N LEU A 26 9.98 9.88 -14.85
CA LEU A 26 10.18 8.90 -13.76
C LEU A 26 8.94 8.76 -12.87
N ASN A 27 7.76 8.79 -13.49
CA ASN A 27 6.47 8.68 -12.84
C ASN A 27 6.23 9.74 -11.74
N ALA A 28 6.74 10.97 -11.96
CA ALA A 28 6.53 12.09 -11.05
C ALA A 28 5.03 12.31 -10.78
N TRP A 29 4.71 12.44 -9.50
CA TRP A 29 3.35 12.47 -8.99
C TRP A 29 2.62 13.75 -9.32
N THR A 30 1.46 13.64 -9.96
CA THR A 30 0.54 14.76 -10.27
C THR A 30 -0.74 14.64 -9.45
N PRO A 31 -1.54 15.71 -9.32
CA PRO A 31 -2.90 15.62 -8.78
C PRO A 31 -3.78 14.61 -9.56
N THR A 32 -3.67 14.59 -10.89
CA THR A 32 -4.38 13.63 -11.76
C THR A 32 -4.02 12.19 -11.38
N MET A 33 -2.72 11.86 -11.36
CA MET A 33 -2.25 10.54 -10.95
C MET A 33 -2.78 10.15 -9.57
N GLY A 34 -2.77 11.10 -8.62
CA GLY A 34 -3.26 10.84 -7.26
C GLY A 34 -4.73 10.44 -7.20
N ASN A 35 -5.58 11.14 -7.96
CA ASN A 35 -7.01 10.85 -8.06
C ASN A 35 -7.26 9.52 -8.79
N GLU A 36 -6.51 9.26 -9.86
CA GLU A 36 -6.62 8.03 -10.63
C GLU A 36 -6.21 6.80 -9.82
N VAL A 37 -5.08 6.87 -9.10
CA VAL A 37 -4.61 5.79 -8.23
C VAL A 37 -5.63 5.51 -7.12
N LYS A 38 -6.17 6.56 -6.46
CA LYS A 38 -7.22 6.41 -5.45
C LYS A 38 -8.41 5.67 -6.02
N ASN A 39 -8.93 6.14 -7.15
CA ASN A 39 -10.07 5.52 -7.83
C ASN A 39 -9.80 4.06 -8.22
N ALA A 40 -8.61 3.77 -8.77
CA ALA A 40 -8.23 2.41 -9.17
C ALA A 40 -8.14 1.46 -7.97
N VAL A 41 -7.57 1.90 -6.83
CA VAL A 41 -7.50 1.10 -5.60
C VAL A 41 -8.89 0.84 -5.02
N GLU A 42 -9.76 1.86 -4.99
CA GLU A 42 -11.13 1.73 -4.47
C GLU A 42 -11.95 0.78 -5.35
N ASN A 43 -11.86 0.92 -6.68
CA ASN A 43 -12.55 0.01 -7.62
C ASN A 43 -12.03 -1.43 -7.50
N ALA A 44 -10.71 -1.64 -7.47
CA ALA A 44 -10.13 -2.97 -7.29
C ALA A 44 -10.48 -3.54 -5.91
N GLY A 45 -10.53 -2.71 -4.88
CA GLY A 45 -10.98 -3.08 -3.54
C GLY A 45 -12.40 -3.62 -3.52
N ALA A 46 -13.31 -3.02 -4.27
CA ALA A 46 -14.72 -3.41 -4.38
C ALA A 46 -14.96 -4.57 -5.37
N ASP A 47 -14.05 -4.79 -6.32
CA ASP A 47 -14.22 -5.82 -7.36
C ASP A 47 -14.09 -7.24 -6.77
N LYS A 48 -15.14 -8.05 -6.91
CA LYS A 48 -15.18 -9.45 -6.46
C LYS A 48 -14.15 -10.33 -7.17
N ASN A 49 -13.73 -9.96 -8.37
CA ASN A 49 -12.76 -10.71 -9.15
C ASN A 49 -11.31 -10.37 -8.79
N CYS A 50 -11.07 -9.29 -8.05
CA CYS A 50 -9.75 -8.92 -7.58
C CYS A 50 -9.49 -9.50 -6.17
N ARG A 51 -8.37 -10.15 -5.96
CA ARG A 51 -7.94 -10.72 -4.67
C ARG A 51 -6.67 -10.08 -4.13
N CYS A 52 -5.89 -9.41 -4.98
CA CYS A 52 -4.65 -8.73 -4.62
C CYS A 52 -4.44 -7.52 -5.53
N ILE A 53 -3.90 -6.44 -5.00
CA ILE A 53 -3.54 -5.24 -5.74
C ILE A 53 -2.02 -5.11 -5.73
N VAL A 54 -1.45 -4.84 -6.90
CA VAL A 54 -0.02 -4.54 -7.07
C VAL A 54 0.11 -3.11 -7.57
N VAL A 55 1.04 -2.33 -7.01
CA VAL A 55 1.38 -0.99 -7.50
C VAL A 55 2.85 -0.96 -7.92
N THR A 56 3.14 -0.43 -9.11
CA THR A 56 4.50 -0.33 -9.65
C THR A 56 4.65 0.91 -10.53
N GLY A 57 5.84 1.16 -11.06
CA GLY A 57 6.10 2.25 -12.00
C GLY A 57 6.48 1.75 -13.39
N ALA A 58 5.99 2.41 -14.43
CA ALA A 58 6.40 2.15 -15.79
C ALA A 58 7.88 2.55 -16.02
N GLY A 59 8.58 1.79 -16.85
CA GLY A 59 9.96 2.08 -17.23
C GLY A 59 10.95 1.86 -16.09
N ARG A 60 11.91 2.78 -15.94
CA ARG A 60 13.08 2.59 -15.07
C ARG A 60 12.89 3.05 -13.62
N GLY A 61 11.80 3.67 -13.25
CA GLY A 61 11.58 4.22 -11.92
C GLY A 61 10.23 3.85 -11.34
N PHE A 62 10.13 3.85 -10.02
CA PHE A 62 8.84 3.73 -9.34
C PHE A 62 8.10 5.08 -9.36
N CYS A 63 8.62 6.08 -8.64
CA CYS A 63 8.10 7.44 -8.62
C CYS A 63 9.14 8.41 -8.06
N ALA A 64 9.56 9.39 -8.85
CA ALA A 64 10.61 10.35 -8.47
C ALA A 64 10.16 11.47 -7.50
N GLY A 65 8.94 11.40 -6.97
CA GLY A 65 8.38 12.43 -6.10
C GLY A 65 7.38 13.34 -6.81
N ALA A 66 7.08 14.51 -6.23
CA ALA A 66 6.15 15.46 -6.82
C ALA A 66 6.69 16.02 -8.15
N ASP A 67 5.79 16.26 -9.10
CA ASP A 67 6.15 16.88 -10.38
C ASP A 67 6.74 18.27 -10.15
N ILE A 68 7.92 18.52 -10.75
CA ILE A 68 8.71 19.73 -10.54
C ILE A 68 7.95 20.99 -11.02
N GLY A 69 7.18 20.89 -12.10
CA GLY A 69 6.34 22.01 -12.56
C GLY A 69 5.37 22.46 -11.48
N ASN A 70 4.68 21.52 -10.86
CA ASN A 70 3.76 21.80 -9.75
C ASN A 70 4.47 22.39 -8.51
N LEU A 71 5.71 21.97 -8.24
CA LEU A 71 6.49 22.53 -7.11
C LEU A 71 6.92 23.98 -7.41
N LYS A 72 7.35 24.27 -8.64
CA LYS A 72 7.73 25.63 -9.06
C LYS A 72 6.55 26.58 -8.96
N ASP A 73 5.39 26.23 -9.51
CA ASP A 73 4.17 27.05 -9.45
C ASP A 73 3.76 27.36 -8.00
N ARG A 74 3.90 26.40 -7.10
CA ARG A 74 3.64 26.59 -5.66
C ARG A 74 4.64 27.54 -5.01
N SER A 75 5.93 27.40 -5.34
CA SER A 75 6.99 28.26 -4.80
C SER A 75 6.83 29.71 -5.25
N GLU A 76 6.46 29.93 -6.51
CA GLU A 76 6.30 31.27 -7.08
C GLU A 76 4.98 31.95 -6.68
N SER A 77 3.90 31.19 -6.55
CA SER A 77 2.59 31.74 -6.22
C SER A 77 2.42 32.12 -4.76
N GLY A 78 3.29 31.64 -3.87
CA GLY A 78 3.13 31.79 -2.42
C GLY A 78 1.78 31.25 -1.90
N ARG A 79 1.00 30.66 -2.78
CA ARG A 79 -0.28 30.06 -2.41
C ARG A 79 0.02 28.90 -1.49
N THR A 80 -0.26 29.08 -0.22
CA THR A 80 -0.61 27.99 0.66
C THR A 80 -1.83 27.35 -0.01
N SER A 81 -1.60 26.37 -0.91
CA SER A 81 -2.70 25.46 -1.18
C SER A 81 -3.08 24.97 0.20
N THR A 82 -4.25 25.34 0.67
CA THR A 82 -4.95 24.51 1.61
C THR A 82 -4.82 23.14 1.00
N VAL A 83 -3.92 22.30 1.54
CA VAL A 83 -4.11 20.87 1.43
C VAL A 83 -5.45 20.76 2.10
N GLU A 84 -6.53 20.74 1.30
CA GLU A 84 -7.79 20.22 1.77
C GLU A 84 -7.43 18.81 2.18
N VAL A 85 -7.05 18.70 3.44
CA VAL A 85 -7.04 17.43 4.12
C VAL A 85 -8.49 17.05 3.99
N ASP A 86 -8.79 16.16 3.05
CA ASP A 86 -10.14 15.62 2.89
C ASP A 86 -10.44 14.81 4.15
N LEU A 87 -10.65 15.55 5.25
CA LEU A 87 -11.09 15.02 6.54
C LEU A 87 -12.54 14.54 6.45
N HIS A 88 -13.23 14.90 5.37
CA HIS A 88 -14.61 14.55 5.08
C HIS A 88 -14.68 13.49 3.97
N HIS A 89 -13.83 12.49 4.05
CA HIS A 89 -14.03 11.32 3.22
C HIS A 89 -15.44 10.78 3.49
N LYS A 90 -16.33 10.85 2.49
CA LYS A 90 -17.61 10.19 2.59
C LYS A 90 -17.33 8.71 2.81
N ILE A 91 -17.76 8.20 3.97
CA ILE A 91 -17.72 6.77 4.25
C ILE A 91 -18.48 6.09 3.12
N THR A 92 -17.75 5.39 2.27
CA THR A 92 -18.34 4.57 1.20
C THR A 92 -18.67 3.19 1.76
N ASP A 93 -19.48 2.41 1.06
CA ASP A 93 -19.75 1.00 1.43
C ASP A 93 -18.47 0.17 1.55
N PHE A 94 -17.41 0.62 0.87
CA PHE A 94 -16.06 0.09 0.98
C PHE A 94 -15.46 0.26 2.38
N ASP A 95 -15.68 1.39 3.03
CA ASP A 95 -15.19 1.68 4.39
C ASP A 95 -15.94 0.85 5.46
N ASN A 96 -17.21 0.53 5.23
CA ASN A 96 -18.05 -0.24 6.18
C ASN A 96 -17.55 -1.69 6.37
N ASN A 97 -16.89 -2.27 5.37
CA ASN A 97 -16.36 -3.64 5.46
C ASN A 97 -15.15 -3.77 6.40
N LEU A 98 -14.50 -2.67 6.74
CA LEU A 98 -13.31 -2.65 7.59
C LEU A 98 -13.60 -2.27 9.05
N GLY A 99 -14.85 -1.89 9.32
CA GLY A 99 -15.30 -1.45 10.64
C GLY A 99 -15.02 0.03 10.92
N PRO A 100 -15.76 0.62 11.88
CA PRO A 100 -15.79 2.06 12.10
C PRO A 100 -14.47 2.67 12.57
N ASP A 101 -13.62 1.90 13.24
CA ASP A 101 -12.40 2.42 13.85
C ASP A 101 -11.31 2.73 12.84
N ILE A 102 -11.21 1.94 11.76
CA ILE A 102 -10.21 2.19 10.71
C ILE A 102 -10.50 3.49 9.96
N SER A 103 -11.76 3.72 9.57
CA SER A 103 -12.14 4.97 8.89
C SER A 103 -11.89 6.18 9.77
N LYS A 104 -12.13 6.08 11.08
CA LYS A 104 -11.90 7.14 12.04
C LYS A 104 -10.42 7.47 12.23
N ASN A 105 -9.56 6.45 12.30
CA ASN A 105 -8.15 6.58 12.64
C ASN A 105 -7.26 6.83 11.42
N PHE A 106 -7.71 6.46 10.23
CA PHE A 106 -6.97 6.60 8.97
C PHE A 106 -7.72 7.48 7.98
N SER A 107 -7.66 8.80 8.21
CA SER A 107 -8.11 9.84 7.29
C SER A 107 -6.90 10.54 6.68
N GLY A 108 -6.89 10.83 5.40
CA GLY A 108 -5.80 11.52 4.74
C GLY A 108 -5.48 10.95 3.36
N ARG A 109 -4.56 11.62 2.67
CA ARG A 109 -4.31 11.47 1.23
C ARG A 109 -4.17 10.04 0.73
N PHE A 110 -3.45 9.17 1.48
CA PHE A 110 -3.18 7.78 1.09
C PHE A 110 -3.86 6.75 2.00
N SER A 111 -4.67 7.20 2.95
CA SER A 111 -5.30 6.31 3.93
C SER A 111 -6.28 5.31 3.31
N TYR A 112 -6.77 5.57 2.09
CA TYR A 112 -7.56 4.62 1.33
C TYR A 112 -6.84 3.28 1.10
N MET A 113 -5.49 3.27 1.06
CA MET A 113 -4.71 2.04 0.95
C MET A 113 -4.79 1.19 2.22
N TYR A 114 -4.77 1.83 3.40
CA TYR A 114 -4.94 1.13 4.67
C TYR A 114 -6.36 0.59 4.85
N ARG A 115 -7.36 1.33 4.34
CA ARG A 115 -8.75 0.93 4.37
C ARG A 115 -9.12 -0.15 3.36
N CYS A 116 -8.34 -0.29 2.29
CA CYS A 116 -8.57 -1.32 1.27
C CYS A 116 -8.61 -2.73 1.90
N PRO A 117 -9.68 -3.52 1.68
CA PRO A 117 -9.81 -4.85 2.26
C PRO A 117 -8.81 -5.85 1.67
N LYS A 118 -8.29 -5.57 0.48
CA LYS A 118 -7.37 -6.47 -0.23
C LYS A 118 -5.93 -6.15 0.08
N PRO A 119 -5.02 -7.14 0.03
CA PRO A 119 -3.60 -6.88 0.18
C PRO A 119 -3.11 -5.99 -0.96
N ILE A 120 -2.32 -4.98 -0.61
CA ILE A 120 -1.66 -4.08 -1.56
C ILE A 120 -0.17 -4.31 -1.46
N ILE A 121 0.46 -4.60 -2.60
CA ILE A 121 1.89 -4.85 -2.73
C ILE A 121 2.51 -3.75 -3.57
N ALA A 122 3.54 -3.08 -3.06
CA ALA A 122 4.36 -2.15 -3.84
C ALA A 122 5.59 -2.87 -4.41
N ILE A 123 5.76 -2.79 -5.73
CA ILE A 123 6.97 -3.21 -6.45
C ILE A 123 7.77 -1.95 -6.77
N ILE A 124 8.78 -1.67 -5.97
CA ILE A 124 9.65 -0.50 -6.14
C ILE A 124 10.75 -0.86 -7.13
N ASN A 125 10.43 -0.74 -8.41
CA ASN A 125 11.26 -1.20 -9.53
C ASN A 125 12.45 -0.28 -9.88
N GLY A 126 12.63 0.84 -9.17
CA GLY A 126 13.72 1.79 -9.41
C GLY A 126 13.59 3.04 -8.53
N PRO A 127 14.16 4.20 -8.93
CA PRO A 127 14.15 5.41 -8.14
C PRO A 127 12.80 5.74 -7.53
N CYS A 128 12.80 6.00 -6.21
CA CYS A 128 11.62 6.24 -5.41
C CYS A 128 11.89 7.36 -4.39
N ALA A 129 11.24 8.52 -4.53
CA ALA A 129 11.56 9.70 -3.75
C ALA A 129 10.33 10.45 -3.24
N GLY A 130 10.47 11.14 -2.12
CA GLY A 130 9.46 12.04 -1.56
C GLY A 130 8.08 11.39 -1.47
N VAL A 131 7.06 12.01 -2.10
CA VAL A 131 5.69 11.49 -2.12
C VAL A 131 5.58 10.08 -2.69
N GLY A 132 6.46 9.69 -3.64
CA GLY A 132 6.49 8.34 -4.18
C GLY A 132 6.92 7.30 -3.13
N LEU A 133 7.93 7.64 -2.31
CA LEU A 133 8.32 6.77 -1.19
C LEU A 133 7.20 6.67 -0.15
N ILE A 134 6.59 7.81 0.22
CA ILE A 134 5.47 7.77 1.18
C ILE A 134 4.32 6.90 0.65
N PHE A 135 3.95 7.05 -0.60
CA PHE A 135 2.91 6.23 -1.22
C PHE A 135 3.22 4.73 -1.11
N ALA A 136 4.47 4.34 -1.39
CA ALA A 136 4.90 2.95 -1.22
C ALA A 136 4.82 2.46 0.24
N LEU A 137 5.05 3.34 1.23
CA LEU A 137 4.95 2.98 2.67
C LEU A 137 3.52 2.66 3.12
N TYR A 138 2.51 3.11 2.40
CA TYR A 138 1.11 2.77 2.68
C TYR A 138 0.70 1.38 2.17
N ALA A 139 1.50 0.74 1.31
CA ALA A 139 1.27 -0.64 0.92
C ALA A 139 1.44 -1.61 2.10
N ASP A 140 0.78 -2.77 2.05
CA ASP A 140 0.91 -3.80 3.09
C ASP A 140 2.27 -4.49 3.02
N MET A 141 2.74 -4.76 1.80
CA MET A 141 4.06 -5.33 1.54
C MET A 141 4.80 -4.50 0.49
N ARG A 142 6.12 -4.45 0.60
CA ARG A 142 7.03 -3.73 -0.29
C ARG A 142 8.17 -4.63 -0.71
N PHE A 143 8.39 -4.73 -2.01
CA PHE A 143 9.53 -5.38 -2.63
C PHE A 143 10.27 -4.35 -3.47
N VAL A 144 11.59 -4.34 -3.40
CA VAL A 144 12.40 -3.28 -4.01
C VAL A 144 13.51 -3.87 -4.85
N ALA A 145 13.84 -3.20 -5.96
CA ALA A 145 15.08 -3.50 -6.67
C ALA A 145 16.28 -3.17 -5.78
N SER A 146 17.22 -4.11 -5.61
CA SER A 146 18.38 -3.98 -4.71
C SER A 146 19.15 -2.68 -4.94
N GLU A 147 19.32 -2.28 -6.18
CA GLU A 147 20.03 -1.08 -6.62
C GLU A 147 19.16 0.19 -6.67
N ALA A 148 17.86 0.09 -6.38
CA ALA A 148 16.97 1.24 -6.42
C ALA A 148 17.39 2.31 -5.42
N LYS A 149 17.45 3.56 -5.88
CA LYS A 149 17.74 4.73 -5.04
C LYS A 149 16.47 5.26 -4.39
N LEU A 150 16.46 5.31 -3.07
CA LEU A 150 15.35 5.81 -2.29
C LEU A 150 15.78 7.05 -1.49
N THR A 151 14.88 8.00 -1.27
CA THR A 151 15.09 9.18 -0.41
C THR A 151 13.78 9.80 0.03
N THR A 152 13.74 10.37 1.21
CA THR A 152 12.59 11.16 1.66
C THR A 152 12.53 12.54 1.00
N SER A 153 13.67 13.15 0.73
CA SER A 153 13.82 14.41 -0.02
C SER A 153 13.11 15.64 0.57
N PHE A 154 12.62 15.60 1.80
CA PHE A 154 11.83 16.73 2.37
C PHE A 154 12.71 17.85 2.91
N SER A 155 13.55 17.56 3.89
CA SER A 155 14.37 18.56 4.59
C SER A 155 15.32 19.29 3.64
N SER A 156 15.87 18.60 2.65
CA SER A 156 16.73 19.21 1.60
C SER A 156 15.99 20.21 0.70
N ARG A 157 14.66 20.29 0.80
CA ARG A 157 13.80 21.24 0.07
C ARG A 157 13.04 22.18 1.00
N GLY A 158 13.42 22.26 2.28
CA GLY A 158 12.72 23.07 3.28
C GLY A 158 11.31 22.56 3.61
N LEU A 159 11.01 21.29 3.31
CA LEU A 159 9.74 20.66 3.63
C LEU A 159 9.86 19.79 4.89
N ILE A 160 8.73 19.46 5.45
CA ILE A 160 8.61 18.62 6.65
C ILE A 160 8.23 17.19 6.30
N ALA A 161 8.13 16.32 7.30
CA ALA A 161 7.64 14.94 7.17
C ALA A 161 6.14 14.92 6.84
N GLU A 162 5.81 14.90 5.54
CA GLU A 162 4.44 15.02 5.02
C GLU A 162 3.67 13.70 5.05
N HIS A 163 2.36 13.79 4.88
CA HIS A 163 1.46 12.65 4.64
C HIS A 163 1.58 11.49 5.64
N GLY A 164 1.84 11.79 6.90
CA GLY A 164 1.92 10.79 7.96
C GLY A 164 3.22 9.97 7.99
N VAL A 165 4.25 10.32 7.20
CA VAL A 165 5.52 9.57 7.21
C VAL A 165 6.21 9.59 8.58
N ALA A 166 6.09 10.67 9.36
CA ALA A 166 6.62 10.76 10.72
C ALA A 166 5.97 9.74 11.68
N TRP A 167 4.77 9.27 11.37
CA TRP A 167 4.08 8.23 12.14
C TRP A 167 4.40 6.82 11.63
N ILE A 168 4.51 6.64 10.30
CA ILE A 168 4.72 5.34 9.66
C ILE A 168 6.17 4.87 9.77
N LEU A 169 7.11 5.74 9.41
CA LEU A 169 8.51 5.37 9.23
C LEU A 169 9.16 4.85 10.51
N PRO A 170 9.00 5.50 11.70
CA PRO A 170 9.56 4.99 12.95
C PRO A 170 9.01 3.61 13.35
N LYS A 171 7.78 3.28 12.95
CA LYS A 171 7.18 1.97 13.24
C LYS A 171 7.76 0.85 12.37
N LEU A 172 8.31 1.20 11.23
CA LEU A 172 8.94 0.22 10.33
C LEU A 172 10.42 0.02 10.66
N ILE A 173 11.17 1.10 10.90
CA ILE A 173 12.63 1.05 10.99
C ILE A 173 13.21 1.60 12.31
N GLY A 174 12.36 1.91 13.28
CA GLY A 174 12.75 2.54 14.52
C GLY A 174 13.00 4.05 14.37
N GLU A 175 12.96 4.77 15.52
CA GLU A 175 13.02 6.24 15.54
C GLU A 175 14.36 6.78 15.01
N ALA A 176 15.49 6.18 15.42
CA ALA A 176 16.82 6.64 15.03
C ALA A 176 17.03 6.63 13.51
N ASN A 177 16.68 5.51 12.84
CA ASN A 177 16.80 5.40 11.39
C ASN A 177 15.79 6.30 10.65
N ALA A 178 14.59 6.44 11.22
CA ALA A 178 13.57 7.34 10.66
C ALA A 178 14.03 8.80 10.70
N LEU A 179 14.62 9.26 11.81
CA LEU A 179 15.18 10.60 11.94
C LEU A 179 16.37 10.79 11.01
N ASP A 180 17.27 9.81 10.87
CA ASP A 180 18.35 9.86 9.89
C ASP A 180 17.81 10.16 8.49
N PHE A 181 16.86 9.36 8.00
CA PHE A 181 16.31 9.57 6.66
C PHE A 181 15.53 10.87 6.50
N LEU A 182 14.74 11.24 7.51
CA LEU A 182 13.89 12.44 7.44
C LEU A 182 14.69 13.74 7.56
N ILE A 183 15.72 13.78 8.43
CA ILE A 183 16.52 14.96 8.68
C ILE A 183 17.56 15.16 7.58
N THR A 184 18.27 14.08 7.21
CA THR A 184 19.38 14.18 6.24
C THR A 184 18.91 14.22 4.80
N SER A 185 17.72 13.69 4.52
CA SER A 185 17.25 13.42 3.13
C SER A 185 18.26 12.66 2.27
N ARG A 186 19.17 11.91 2.91
CA ARG A 186 20.17 11.14 2.16
C ARG A 186 19.53 10.09 1.26
N VAL A 187 20.27 9.72 0.22
CA VAL A 187 19.90 8.59 -0.64
C VAL A 187 20.39 7.30 0.01
N PHE A 188 19.55 6.29 -0.03
CA PHE A 188 19.87 4.92 0.38
C PHE A 188 19.42 3.92 -0.70
N LEU A 189 20.00 2.73 -0.69
CA LEU A 189 19.70 1.70 -1.68
C LEU A 189 18.63 0.72 -1.18
N GLY A 190 18.07 -0.06 -2.11
CA GLY A 190 17.09 -1.10 -1.79
C GLY A 190 17.61 -2.12 -0.78
N ASP A 191 18.89 -2.52 -0.87
CA ASP A 191 19.51 -3.44 0.09
C ASP A 191 19.58 -2.84 1.51
N GLU A 192 19.88 -1.55 1.64
CA GLU A 192 19.86 -0.86 2.93
C GLU A 192 18.42 -0.79 3.48
N ALA A 193 17.44 -0.49 2.62
CA ALA A 193 16.03 -0.49 3.00
C ALA A 193 15.57 -1.85 3.55
N PHE A 194 16.05 -2.94 2.97
CA PHE A 194 15.78 -4.30 3.46
C PHE A 194 16.45 -4.58 4.80
N ASN A 195 17.72 -4.24 4.94
CA ASN A 195 18.47 -4.47 6.18
C ASN A 195 17.88 -3.71 7.38
N LEU A 196 17.25 -2.56 7.14
CA LEU A 196 16.58 -1.75 8.16
C LEU A 196 15.11 -2.16 8.40
N GLY A 197 14.56 -3.09 7.62
CA GLY A 197 13.18 -3.53 7.76
C GLY A 197 12.14 -2.62 7.09
N LEU A 198 12.56 -1.67 6.25
CA LEU A 198 11.66 -0.79 5.53
C LEU A 198 10.85 -1.54 4.47
N VAL A 199 11.44 -2.57 3.88
CA VAL A 199 10.83 -3.41 2.84
C VAL A 199 10.94 -4.88 3.18
N ASN A 200 10.06 -5.69 2.62
CA ASN A 200 9.98 -7.13 2.88
C ASN A 200 11.15 -7.88 2.24
N LYS A 201 11.64 -7.42 1.09
CA LYS A 201 12.84 -7.97 0.43
C LYS A 201 13.39 -7.00 -0.61
N ALA A 202 14.73 -6.99 -0.74
CA ALA A 202 15.45 -6.43 -1.87
C ALA A 202 15.85 -7.55 -2.82
N ILE A 203 15.70 -7.33 -4.13
CA ILE A 203 15.86 -8.35 -5.18
C ILE A 203 16.47 -7.65 -6.41
N PRO A 204 17.42 -8.26 -7.14
CA PRO A 204 17.87 -7.72 -8.40
C PRO A 204 16.69 -7.37 -9.32
N ARG A 205 16.76 -6.23 -9.98
CA ARG A 205 15.62 -5.67 -10.74
C ARG A 205 15.05 -6.65 -11.76
N GLU A 206 15.91 -7.38 -12.46
CA GLU A 206 15.54 -8.36 -13.48
C GLU A 206 14.71 -9.53 -12.94
N SER A 207 14.82 -9.85 -11.64
CA SER A 207 14.11 -10.94 -10.98
C SER A 207 12.93 -10.47 -10.12
N LEU A 208 12.77 -9.15 -9.93
CA LEU A 208 11.83 -8.57 -8.98
C LEU A 208 10.38 -8.87 -9.35
N GLU A 209 10.01 -8.71 -10.60
CA GLU A 209 8.65 -8.95 -11.09
C GLU A 209 8.27 -10.43 -10.97
N GLU A 210 9.14 -11.33 -11.41
CA GLU A 210 8.92 -12.77 -11.28
C GLU A 210 8.75 -13.20 -9.83
N TYR A 211 9.58 -12.66 -8.94
CA TYR A 211 9.49 -12.95 -7.50
C TYR A 211 8.13 -12.53 -6.91
N VAL A 212 7.66 -11.32 -7.22
CA VAL A 212 6.38 -10.83 -6.70
C VAL A 212 5.21 -11.57 -7.34
N THR A 213 5.30 -11.96 -8.62
CA THR A 213 4.30 -12.79 -9.28
C THR A 213 4.09 -14.12 -8.55
N LYS A 214 5.15 -14.76 -8.08
CA LYS A 214 5.04 -15.99 -7.26
C LYS A 214 4.31 -15.74 -5.93
N ILE A 215 4.58 -14.60 -5.28
CA ILE A 215 3.90 -14.22 -4.03
C ILE A 215 2.42 -13.96 -4.28
N THR A 216 2.06 -13.16 -5.29
CA THR A 216 0.67 -12.85 -5.60
C THR A 216 -0.11 -14.08 -6.01
N ALA A 217 0.48 -14.98 -6.79
CA ALA A 217 -0.13 -16.27 -7.14
C ALA A 217 -0.43 -17.10 -5.88
N ASN A 218 0.49 -17.17 -4.93
CA ASN A 218 0.26 -17.87 -3.66
C ASN A 218 -0.87 -17.22 -2.84
N LEU A 219 -0.89 -15.89 -2.74
CA LEU A 219 -1.96 -15.15 -2.04
C LEU A 219 -3.33 -15.43 -2.65
N VAL A 220 -3.41 -15.37 -3.98
CA VAL A 220 -4.68 -15.56 -4.70
C VAL A 220 -5.17 -17.01 -4.61
N GLN A 221 -4.26 -17.99 -4.71
CA GLN A 221 -4.64 -19.40 -4.82
C GLN A 221 -4.78 -20.11 -3.49
N LYS A 222 -4.02 -19.70 -2.45
CA LYS A 222 -3.87 -20.51 -1.23
C LYS A 222 -4.27 -19.80 0.06
N VAL A 223 -4.64 -18.50 0.01
CA VAL A 223 -4.94 -17.75 1.23
C VAL A 223 -6.39 -17.26 1.21
N SER A 224 -7.09 -17.44 2.33
CA SER A 224 -8.46 -16.95 2.49
C SER A 224 -8.48 -15.42 2.43
N SER A 225 -9.26 -14.88 1.50
CA SER A 225 -9.45 -13.44 1.37
C SER A 225 -10.09 -12.82 2.61
N ARG A 226 -11.04 -13.54 3.25
CA ARG A 226 -11.64 -13.12 4.51
C ARG A 226 -10.59 -12.99 5.63
N SER A 227 -9.72 -13.98 5.77
CA SER A 227 -8.65 -13.95 6.77
C SER A 227 -7.71 -12.77 6.57
N ILE A 228 -7.34 -12.45 5.32
CA ILE A 228 -6.50 -11.30 5.00
C ILE A 228 -7.12 -10.00 5.51
N VAL A 229 -8.41 -9.76 5.25
CA VAL A 229 -9.11 -8.55 5.71
C VAL A 229 -9.04 -8.41 7.23
N ILE A 230 -9.35 -9.48 7.93
CA ILE A 230 -9.39 -9.48 9.40
C ILE A 230 -7.99 -9.24 9.96
N ILE A 231 -6.97 -9.94 9.44
CA ILE A 231 -5.58 -9.78 9.86
C ILE A 231 -5.08 -8.35 9.62
N LYS A 232 -5.34 -7.78 8.42
CA LYS A 232 -4.99 -6.38 8.14
C LYS A 232 -5.61 -5.43 9.16
N ARG A 233 -6.91 -5.59 9.44
CA ARG A 233 -7.62 -4.79 10.43
C ARG A 233 -7.01 -4.95 11.82
N GLN A 234 -6.80 -6.18 12.29
CA GLN A 234 -6.21 -6.44 13.60
C GLN A 234 -4.83 -5.77 13.77
N VAL A 235 -3.96 -5.87 12.76
CA VAL A 235 -2.64 -5.23 12.79
C VAL A 235 -2.74 -3.70 12.80
N ARG A 236 -3.64 -3.10 11.98
CA ARG A 236 -3.79 -1.64 11.94
C ARG A 236 -4.44 -1.07 13.19
N ASP A 237 -5.47 -1.74 13.71
CA ASP A 237 -6.18 -1.33 14.92
C ASP A 237 -5.31 -1.45 16.18
N SER A 238 -4.37 -2.40 16.21
CA SER A 238 -3.48 -2.59 17.37
C SER A 238 -2.67 -1.35 17.74
N TYR A 239 -2.42 -0.45 16.78
CA TYR A 239 -1.73 0.81 17.05
C TYR A 239 -2.52 1.77 17.96
N PHE A 240 -3.82 1.56 18.14
CA PHE A 240 -4.73 2.43 18.89
C PHE A 240 -5.38 1.71 20.07
N ARG A 241 -4.92 0.48 20.39
CA ARG A 241 -5.50 -0.38 21.42
C ARG A 241 -4.42 -0.92 22.35
N ASN A 242 -4.80 -1.22 23.57
CA ASN A 242 -3.94 -2.02 24.44
C ASN A 242 -4.04 -3.53 24.09
N PHE A 243 -3.13 -4.32 24.69
CA PHE A 243 -3.06 -5.76 24.41
C PHE A 243 -4.37 -6.50 24.72
N ASN A 244 -5.00 -6.23 25.86
CA ASN A 244 -6.22 -6.93 26.27
C ASN A 244 -7.42 -6.61 25.35
N GLU A 245 -7.51 -5.38 24.87
CA GLU A 245 -8.53 -5.00 23.87
C GLU A 245 -8.30 -5.73 22.55
N SER A 246 -7.06 -5.78 22.11
CA SER A 246 -6.67 -6.50 20.87
C SER A 246 -6.94 -8.00 20.98
N LEU A 247 -6.66 -8.60 22.17
CA LEU A 247 -6.94 -10.02 22.42
C LEU A 247 -8.44 -10.33 22.38
N LYS A 248 -9.29 -9.52 23.02
CA LYS A 248 -10.75 -9.70 22.97
C LYS A 248 -11.30 -9.66 21.55
N ILE A 249 -10.75 -8.77 20.71
CA ILE A 249 -11.13 -8.71 19.29
C ILE A 249 -10.71 -10.00 18.58
N ALA A 250 -9.48 -10.46 18.81
CA ALA A 250 -8.96 -11.68 18.21
C ALA A 250 -9.82 -12.90 18.58
N ASP A 251 -10.18 -13.05 19.86
CA ASP A 251 -11.05 -14.14 20.33
C ASP A 251 -12.43 -14.09 19.69
N SER A 252 -13.04 -12.89 19.61
CA SER A 252 -14.33 -12.71 18.94
C SER A 252 -14.29 -13.08 17.46
N GLU A 253 -13.26 -12.64 16.75
CA GLU A 253 -13.09 -12.96 15.32
C GLU A 253 -12.74 -14.45 15.11
N MET A 254 -12.05 -15.09 16.05
CA MET A 254 -11.79 -16.53 16.01
C MET A 254 -13.07 -17.34 16.07
N VAL A 255 -14.00 -17.01 16.98
CA VAL A 255 -15.31 -17.68 17.06
C VAL A 255 -16.07 -17.57 15.75
N LYS A 256 -16.10 -16.39 15.13
CA LYS A 256 -16.72 -16.19 13.80
C LYS A 256 -16.02 -16.99 12.72
N SER A 257 -14.68 -17.10 12.80
CA SER A 257 -13.88 -17.84 11.83
C SER A 257 -14.16 -19.34 11.86
N PHE A 258 -14.37 -19.94 13.03
CA PHE A 258 -14.76 -21.36 13.15
C PHE A 258 -16.12 -21.67 12.50
N ALA A 259 -17.02 -20.72 12.46
CA ALA A 259 -18.33 -20.87 11.80
C ALA A 259 -18.28 -20.63 10.29
N ASP A 260 -17.18 -20.07 9.77
CA ASP A 260 -17.05 -19.66 8.36
C ASP A 260 -16.73 -20.83 7.43
N THR A 261 -17.18 -20.70 6.18
CA THR A 261 -16.91 -21.71 5.12
C THR A 261 -15.44 -21.83 4.78
N ASP A 262 -14.68 -20.73 4.87
CA ASP A 262 -13.24 -20.74 4.57
C ASP A 262 -12.45 -21.59 5.60
N PHE A 263 -12.87 -21.60 6.86
CA PHE A 263 -12.25 -22.48 7.86
C PHE A 263 -12.47 -23.96 7.50
N LYS A 264 -13.70 -24.36 7.12
CA LYS A 264 -14.03 -25.71 6.72
C LYS A 264 -13.21 -26.14 5.49
N GLU A 265 -13.15 -25.26 4.49
CA GLU A 265 -12.39 -25.49 3.27
C GLU A 265 -10.88 -25.59 3.56
N GLY A 266 -10.35 -24.69 4.40
CA GLY A 266 -8.93 -24.74 4.79
C GLY A 266 -8.52 -26.06 5.46
N VAL A 267 -9.37 -26.59 6.35
CA VAL A 267 -9.15 -27.90 7.00
C VAL A 267 -9.30 -29.05 5.99
N ALA A 268 -10.35 -29.05 5.18
CA ALA A 268 -10.60 -30.10 4.19
C ALA A 268 -9.46 -30.19 3.17
N SER A 269 -9.09 -29.06 2.58
CA SER A 269 -7.99 -28.99 1.58
C SER A 269 -6.66 -29.46 2.14
N PHE A 270 -6.36 -29.16 3.41
CA PHE A 270 -5.15 -29.62 4.09
C PHE A 270 -5.13 -31.16 4.26
N ILE A 271 -6.25 -31.73 4.74
CA ILE A 271 -6.38 -33.19 4.94
C ILE A 271 -6.30 -33.93 3.59
N GLU A 272 -6.98 -33.40 2.59
CA GLU A 272 -7.07 -33.96 1.25
C GLU A 272 -5.82 -33.69 0.37
N LYS A 273 -4.87 -32.90 0.87
CA LYS A 273 -3.63 -32.50 0.17
C LYS A 273 -3.88 -31.87 -1.20
N ARG A 274 -4.91 -31.07 -1.32
CA ARG A 274 -5.27 -30.32 -2.53
C ARG A 274 -5.18 -28.79 -2.30
N PRO A 275 -5.12 -27.99 -3.36
CA PRO A 275 -5.28 -26.55 -3.23
C PRO A 275 -6.66 -26.20 -2.64
N PRO A 276 -6.74 -25.19 -1.76
CA PRO A 276 -8.02 -24.70 -1.23
C PRO A 276 -8.80 -23.91 -2.30
N ASN A 277 -10.12 -23.91 -2.16
CA ASN A 277 -11.03 -23.12 -2.99
C ASN A 277 -11.76 -22.08 -2.12
N PHE A 278 -11.04 -21.06 -1.67
CA PHE A 278 -11.60 -19.98 -0.86
C PHE A 278 -12.48 -19.03 -1.66
N LYS A 279 -13.57 -18.58 -1.06
CA LYS A 279 -14.46 -17.59 -1.67
C LYS A 279 -13.78 -16.24 -1.85
N ALA A 280 -14.18 -15.49 -2.88
CA ALA A 280 -13.79 -14.10 -3.03
C ALA A 280 -14.49 -13.21 -1.99
N ILE A 281 -13.82 -12.12 -1.52
CA ILE A 281 -14.45 -11.12 -0.66
C ILE A 281 -15.54 -10.39 -1.46
N GLY A 282 -16.71 -10.22 -0.83
CA GLY A 282 -17.86 -9.55 -1.45
C GLY A 282 -18.92 -10.52 -1.99
N ALA A 283 -18.79 -11.81 -1.72
CA ALA A 283 -19.85 -12.81 -1.89
C ALA A 283 -20.61 -13.02 -0.56
N VAL A 284 -20.98 -11.93 0.11
CA VAL A 284 -21.92 -11.95 1.25
C VAL A 284 -23.25 -11.44 0.76
#